data_6335cf9e7f0f363ec7dc5444cac2fed8
#
_entry.id   6335cf9e7f0f363ec7dc5444cac2fed8
#
_cell.length_a   1.000
_cell.length_b   1.000
_cell.length_c   1.000
_cell.angle_alpha   90.00
_cell.angle_beta   90.00
_cell.angle_gamma   90.00
#
_symmetry.space_group_name_H-M   'P 1'
#
loop_
_entity.id
_entity.type
_entity.pdbx_description
1 polymer ?
#
loop_
_entity_poly.entity_id
_entity_poly.type
_entity_poly.pdbx_seq_one_letter_code
_entity_poly.pdbx_strand_id
1 'polypeptide(L)'
;MLKKLLATKSFEHIHTEHRDSQLKRVLGPWQLTLLGVGATIGTGIFVLTGLEAAQHAGPAIVISFIIAGIGCMLAGLCYAEFSSMVPIAGSAYSYTYATLGEFAAWFIGWNLLLEYMFAASTVAVGWARYFVKILDHFDVNFLPASLSAAPFAAVGNSFSIVTTGALLNFPAMCITAIAATICYIGIRKSAVANAMIVMVKVGVILAVIGFGAAHLNAANWHPLIPPNTGVWGEF
;
A
#
# COMPACT_ATOMS: atom_id res chain seq x y z
N MET A 1 -29.73 12.10 21.14
CA MET A 1 -28.56 12.25 20.27
C MET A 1 -27.70 10.97 20.24
N LEU A 2 -27.34 10.40 21.37
CA LEU A 2 -26.57 9.13 21.45
C LEU A 2 -27.23 7.96 20.72
N LYS A 3 -28.54 7.77 20.79
CA LYS A 3 -29.24 6.70 20.06
C LYS A 3 -29.09 6.76 18.53
N LYS A 4 -28.91 7.94 17.95
CA LYS A 4 -28.65 8.11 16.52
C LYS A 4 -27.19 7.77 16.16
N LEU A 5 -26.24 8.15 17.03
CA LEU A 5 -24.81 7.88 16.82
C LEU A 5 -24.46 6.38 16.90
N LEU A 6 -25.25 5.61 17.65
CA LEU A 6 -25.10 4.15 17.80
C LEU A 6 -26.11 3.37 16.93
N ALA A 7 -26.83 4.04 16.03
CA ALA A 7 -27.75 3.36 15.13
C ALA A 7 -26.99 2.51 14.13
N THR A 8 -27.25 1.22 14.12
CA THR A 8 -26.72 0.25 13.16
C THR A 8 -27.62 0.17 11.93
N LYS A 9 -27.04 -0.10 10.80
CA LYS A 9 -27.79 -0.33 9.57
C LYS A 9 -28.39 -1.72 9.58
N SER A 10 -29.70 -1.86 9.39
CA SER A 10 -30.35 -3.17 9.40
C SER A 10 -29.89 -4.01 8.19
N PHE A 11 -29.79 -5.33 8.39
CA PHE A 11 -29.42 -6.27 7.32
C PHE A 11 -30.42 -6.23 6.15
N GLU A 12 -31.72 -6.04 6.41
CA GLU A 12 -32.74 -5.89 5.37
C GLU A 12 -32.46 -4.69 4.47
N HIS A 13 -32.07 -3.56 5.06
CA HIS A 13 -31.72 -2.36 4.31
C HIS A 13 -30.46 -2.55 3.48
N ILE A 14 -29.46 -3.25 4.02
CA ILE A 14 -28.22 -3.62 3.32
C ILE A 14 -28.54 -4.51 2.10
N HIS A 15 -29.39 -5.52 2.27
CA HIS A 15 -29.80 -6.38 1.16
C HIS A 15 -30.62 -5.67 0.11
N THR A 16 -31.45 -4.71 0.49
CA THR A 16 -32.22 -3.88 -0.46
C THR A 16 -31.27 -3.01 -1.29
N GLU A 17 -30.33 -2.30 -0.65
CA GLU A 17 -29.31 -1.53 -1.35
C GLU A 17 -28.45 -2.40 -2.30
N HIS A 18 -28.15 -3.64 -1.91
CA HIS A 18 -27.43 -4.54 -2.79
C HIS A 18 -28.23 -4.89 -4.05
N ARG A 19 -29.54 -5.11 -3.92
CA ARG A 19 -30.43 -5.40 -5.07
C ARG A 19 -30.61 -4.19 -5.98
N ASP A 20 -30.69 -2.99 -5.41
CA ASP A 20 -30.90 -1.73 -6.14
C ASP A 20 -29.57 -1.12 -6.65
N SER A 21 -28.44 -1.74 -6.32
CA SER A 21 -27.12 -1.27 -6.75
C SER A 21 -26.99 -1.33 -8.27
N GLN A 22 -26.71 -0.17 -8.89
CA GLN A 22 -26.41 -0.06 -10.32
C GLN A 22 -24.99 -0.54 -10.69
N LEU A 23 -24.20 -1.00 -9.73
CA LEU A 23 -22.85 -1.48 -9.96
C LEU A 23 -22.87 -2.80 -10.72
N LYS A 24 -22.27 -2.81 -11.89
CA LYS A 24 -22.15 -4.01 -12.71
C LYS A 24 -21.03 -4.92 -12.19
N ARG A 25 -21.31 -6.20 -12.02
CA ARG A 25 -20.29 -7.22 -11.70
C ARG A 25 -19.47 -7.53 -12.94
N VAL A 26 -18.33 -6.86 -13.09
CA VAL A 26 -17.45 -6.99 -14.27
C VAL A 26 -16.12 -7.67 -13.97
N LEU A 27 -15.82 -7.92 -12.70
CA LEU A 27 -14.58 -8.53 -12.24
C LEU A 27 -14.82 -9.97 -11.76
N GLY A 28 -14.01 -10.89 -12.25
CA GLY A 28 -13.99 -12.26 -11.75
C GLY A 28 -13.08 -12.44 -10.51
N PRO A 29 -13.10 -13.62 -9.87
CA PRO A 29 -12.32 -13.90 -8.67
C PRO A 29 -10.81 -13.65 -8.86
N TRP A 30 -10.25 -14.09 -9.98
CA TRP A 30 -8.84 -13.89 -10.32
C TRP A 30 -8.46 -12.43 -10.46
N GLN A 31 -9.32 -11.61 -11.08
CA GLN A 31 -9.08 -10.19 -11.22
C GLN A 31 -9.13 -9.47 -9.87
N LEU A 32 -10.03 -9.87 -8.98
CA LEU A 32 -10.10 -9.37 -7.61
C LEU A 32 -8.87 -9.76 -6.80
N THR A 33 -8.42 -11.01 -6.91
CA THR A 33 -7.19 -11.47 -6.26
C THR A 33 -5.97 -10.67 -6.75
N LEU A 34 -5.83 -10.47 -8.06
CA LEU A 34 -4.74 -9.68 -8.62
C LEU A 34 -4.84 -8.20 -8.23
N LEU A 35 -6.04 -7.65 -8.06
CA LEU A 35 -6.23 -6.31 -7.50
C LEU A 35 -5.70 -6.23 -6.06
N GLY A 36 -6.05 -7.20 -5.22
CA GLY A 36 -5.55 -7.29 -3.85
C GLY A 36 -4.03 -7.43 -3.79
N VAL A 37 -3.45 -8.34 -4.56
CA VAL A 37 -1.99 -8.51 -4.67
C VAL A 37 -1.32 -7.22 -5.16
N GLY A 38 -1.92 -6.55 -6.16
CA GLY A 38 -1.40 -5.27 -6.68
C GLY A 38 -1.40 -4.15 -5.66
N ALA A 39 -2.43 -4.09 -4.81
CA ALA A 39 -2.51 -3.12 -3.72
C ALA A 39 -1.50 -3.42 -2.59
N THR A 40 -1.27 -4.69 -2.29
CA THR A 40 -0.34 -5.12 -1.23
C THR A 40 1.12 -4.93 -1.64
N ILE A 41 1.49 -5.26 -2.88
CA ILE A 41 2.86 -5.09 -3.40
C ILE A 41 3.08 -3.62 -3.78
N GLY A 42 3.52 -2.83 -2.83
CA GLY A 42 3.88 -1.42 -2.98
C GLY A 42 5.39 -1.19 -2.96
N THR A 43 5.80 0.03 -2.61
CA THR A 43 7.21 0.43 -2.44
C THR A 43 7.87 -0.28 -1.27
N GLY A 44 7.10 -0.76 -0.29
CA GLY A 44 7.60 -1.40 0.92
C GLY A 44 8.52 -2.58 0.65
N ILE A 45 8.10 -3.52 -0.19
CA ILE A 45 8.89 -4.72 -0.48
C ILE A 45 10.21 -4.40 -1.22
N PHE A 46 10.24 -3.35 -2.02
CA PHE A 46 11.41 -2.99 -2.83
C PHE A 46 12.38 -2.04 -2.11
N VAL A 47 11.92 -1.27 -1.15
CA VAL A 47 12.70 -0.21 -0.49
C VAL A 47 12.87 -0.49 1.00
N LEU A 48 11.75 -0.65 1.73
CA LEU A 48 11.78 -0.69 3.19
C LEU A 48 12.35 -2.00 3.72
N THR A 49 12.09 -3.13 3.06
CA THR A 49 12.59 -4.44 3.51
C THR A 49 14.11 -4.46 3.65
N GLY A 50 14.82 -3.95 2.62
CA GLY A 50 16.28 -3.90 2.65
C GLY A 50 16.80 -2.88 3.67
N LEU A 51 16.14 -1.73 3.79
CA LEU A 51 16.51 -0.68 4.72
C LEU A 51 16.36 -1.14 6.18
N GLU A 52 15.20 -1.71 6.52
CA GLU A 52 14.92 -2.23 7.86
C GLU A 52 15.80 -3.41 8.25
N ALA A 53 16.11 -4.29 7.28
CA ALA A 53 17.08 -5.36 7.51
C ALA A 53 18.49 -4.83 7.78
N ALA A 54 18.91 -3.76 7.09
CA ALA A 54 20.24 -3.21 7.23
C ALA A 54 20.42 -2.34 8.49
N GLN A 55 19.37 -1.63 8.91
CA GLN A 55 19.49 -0.61 9.97
C GLN A 55 18.95 -1.07 11.33
N HIS A 56 17.96 -1.98 11.36
CA HIS A 56 17.25 -2.32 12.59
C HIS A 56 17.22 -3.83 12.89
N ALA A 57 16.57 -4.62 12.04
CA ALA A 57 16.21 -5.99 12.39
C ALA A 57 17.25 -7.06 12.00
N GLY A 58 18.22 -6.72 11.16
CA GLY A 58 19.16 -7.71 10.63
C GLY A 58 18.46 -8.89 9.93
N PRO A 59 19.03 -10.09 9.95
CA PRO A 59 18.43 -11.29 9.38
C PRO A 59 17.13 -11.71 10.07
N ALA A 60 16.88 -11.30 11.33
CA ALA A 60 15.65 -11.59 12.08
C ALA A 60 14.40 -10.95 11.48
N ILE A 61 14.52 -10.05 10.52
CA ILE A 61 13.40 -9.46 9.78
C ILE A 61 12.44 -10.52 9.20
N VAL A 62 12.96 -11.70 8.84
CA VAL A 62 12.15 -12.82 8.34
C VAL A 62 11.13 -13.27 9.38
N ILE A 63 11.50 -13.31 10.66
CA ILE A 63 10.60 -13.70 11.76
C ILE A 63 9.50 -12.65 11.90
N SER A 64 9.84 -11.36 11.82
CA SER A 64 8.88 -10.26 11.86
C SER A 64 7.86 -10.37 10.72
N PHE A 65 8.29 -10.69 9.50
CA PHE A 65 7.38 -10.91 8.38
C PHE A 65 6.47 -12.12 8.56
N ILE A 66 6.96 -13.22 9.13
CA ILE A 66 6.14 -14.40 9.43
C ILE A 66 5.04 -14.05 10.43
N ILE A 67 5.40 -13.39 11.54
CA ILE A 67 4.44 -12.98 12.59
C ILE A 67 3.40 -12.01 12.01
N ALA A 68 3.86 -10.98 11.29
CA ALA A 68 2.96 -10.03 10.63
C ALA A 68 2.05 -10.71 9.61
N GLY A 69 2.59 -11.65 8.83
CA GLY A 69 1.84 -12.44 7.84
C GLY A 69 0.73 -13.27 8.46
N ILE A 70 0.98 -13.90 9.60
CA ILE A 70 -0.05 -14.63 10.37
C ILE A 70 -1.14 -13.66 10.84
N GLY A 71 -0.77 -12.51 11.39
CA GLY A 71 -1.73 -11.48 11.79
C GLY A 71 -2.60 -11.00 10.64
N CYS A 72 -1.99 -10.71 9.49
CA CYS A 72 -2.70 -10.31 8.27
C CYS A 72 -3.63 -11.40 7.75
N MET A 73 -3.21 -12.69 7.82
CA MET A 73 -4.04 -13.81 7.42
C MET A 73 -5.29 -13.92 8.29
N LEU A 74 -5.16 -13.81 9.60
CA LEU A 74 -6.29 -13.85 10.53
C LEU A 74 -7.26 -12.69 10.28
N ALA A 75 -6.75 -11.47 10.10
CA ALA A 75 -7.56 -10.32 9.72
C ALA A 75 -8.28 -10.55 8.38
N GLY A 76 -7.57 -11.11 7.39
CA GLY A 76 -8.15 -11.45 6.09
C GLY A 76 -9.31 -12.44 6.17
N LEU A 77 -9.24 -13.44 7.05
CA LEU A 77 -10.34 -14.37 7.29
C LEU A 77 -11.57 -13.67 7.87
N CYS A 78 -11.38 -12.74 8.83
CA CYS A 78 -12.48 -11.93 9.35
C CYS A 78 -13.12 -11.07 8.24
N TYR A 79 -12.33 -10.46 7.37
CA TYR A 79 -12.84 -9.70 6.23
C TYR A 79 -13.60 -10.58 5.23
N ALA A 80 -13.14 -11.82 5.00
CA ALA A 80 -13.82 -12.78 4.13
C ALA A 80 -15.21 -13.13 4.67
N GLU A 81 -15.34 -13.35 5.97
CA GLU A 81 -16.61 -13.59 6.63
C GLU A 81 -17.54 -12.38 6.50
N PHE A 82 -17.08 -11.18 6.88
CA PHE A 82 -17.88 -9.97 6.73
C PHE A 82 -18.32 -9.71 5.29
N SER A 83 -17.46 -9.93 4.31
CA SER A 83 -17.80 -9.73 2.90
C SER A 83 -18.90 -10.68 2.41
N SER A 84 -19.01 -11.87 3.01
CA SER A 84 -20.09 -12.82 2.72
C SER A 84 -21.43 -12.40 3.34
N MET A 85 -21.41 -11.76 4.52
CA MET A 85 -22.60 -11.32 5.25
C MET A 85 -23.11 -9.95 4.76
N VAL A 86 -22.21 -9.06 4.38
CA VAL A 86 -22.48 -7.67 3.97
C VAL A 86 -21.90 -7.43 2.57
N PRO A 87 -22.54 -7.96 1.50
CA PRO A 87 -21.99 -7.94 0.14
C PRO A 87 -22.24 -6.60 -0.58
N ILE A 88 -21.92 -5.48 0.07
CA ILE A 88 -22.03 -4.12 -0.48
C ILE A 88 -20.65 -3.46 -0.58
N ALA A 89 -20.54 -2.50 -1.50
CA ALA A 89 -19.34 -1.68 -1.60
C ALA A 89 -19.18 -0.79 -0.36
N GLY A 90 -17.95 -0.63 0.13
CA GLY A 90 -17.66 0.24 1.26
C GLY A 90 -16.64 -0.36 2.26
N SER A 91 -16.24 -1.63 2.08
CA SER A 91 -15.19 -2.28 2.89
C SER A 91 -15.47 -2.13 4.39
N ALA A 92 -14.44 -1.85 5.19
CA ALA A 92 -14.52 -1.71 6.64
C ALA A 92 -15.55 -0.65 7.10
N TYR A 93 -15.77 0.42 6.32
CA TYR A 93 -16.83 1.39 6.61
C TYR A 93 -18.20 0.72 6.71
N SER A 94 -18.59 -0.08 5.69
CA SER A 94 -19.88 -0.74 5.65
C SER A 94 -20.03 -1.80 6.73
N TYR A 95 -18.98 -2.56 7.01
CA TYR A 95 -18.98 -3.56 8.08
C TYR A 95 -19.13 -2.92 9.46
N THR A 96 -18.41 -1.82 9.69
CA THR A 96 -18.49 -1.06 10.95
C THR A 96 -19.88 -0.42 11.13
N TYR A 97 -20.48 0.07 10.03
CA TYR A 97 -21.84 0.64 10.11
C TYR A 97 -22.88 -0.42 10.44
N ALA A 98 -22.74 -1.62 9.89
CA ALA A 98 -23.65 -2.72 10.19
C ALA A 98 -23.52 -3.24 11.64
N THR A 99 -22.34 -3.14 12.26
CA THR A 99 -22.03 -3.77 13.56
C THR A 99 -21.93 -2.79 14.72
N LEU A 100 -21.20 -1.70 14.56
CA LEU A 100 -20.84 -0.75 15.64
C LEU A 100 -21.62 0.57 15.58
N GLY A 101 -22.29 0.84 14.45
CA GLY A 101 -23.13 2.01 14.27
C GLY A 101 -22.44 3.18 13.56
N GLU A 102 -23.22 4.27 13.40
CA GLU A 102 -22.90 5.39 12.52
C GLU A 102 -21.61 6.13 12.92
N PHE A 103 -21.40 6.39 14.19
CA PHE A 103 -20.22 7.14 14.67
C PHE A 103 -18.92 6.39 14.41
N ALA A 104 -18.88 5.08 14.71
CA ALA A 104 -17.73 4.24 14.46
C ALA A 104 -17.44 4.13 12.96
N ALA A 105 -18.50 3.98 12.15
CA ALA A 105 -18.38 3.96 10.70
C ALA A 105 -17.82 5.28 10.14
N TRP A 106 -18.30 6.42 10.62
CA TRP A 106 -17.79 7.73 10.23
C TRP A 106 -16.28 7.86 10.52
N PHE A 107 -15.87 7.46 11.71
CA PHE A 107 -14.45 7.49 12.10
C PHE A 107 -13.59 6.59 11.20
N ILE A 108 -14.04 5.35 10.94
CA ILE A 108 -13.35 4.43 10.03
C ILE A 108 -13.34 4.97 8.60
N GLY A 109 -14.42 5.58 8.13
CA GLY A 109 -14.48 6.20 6.80
C GLY A 109 -13.42 7.27 6.59
N TRP A 110 -13.20 8.14 7.57
CA TRP A 110 -12.13 9.15 7.54
C TRP A 110 -10.73 8.51 7.55
N ASN A 111 -10.52 7.46 8.36
CA ASN A 111 -9.25 6.76 8.38
C ASN A 111 -8.94 6.10 7.03
N LEU A 112 -9.92 5.43 6.41
CA LEU A 112 -9.75 4.84 5.08
C LEU A 112 -9.42 5.88 4.01
N LEU A 113 -10.09 7.04 4.05
CA LEU A 113 -9.82 8.12 3.12
C LEU A 113 -8.37 8.63 3.26
N LEU A 114 -7.92 8.85 4.49
CA LEU A 114 -6.54 9.28 4.78
C LEU A 114 -5.54 8.20 4.38
N GLU A 115 -5.80 6.93 4.70
CA GLU A 115 -4.96 5.80 4.33
C GLU A 115 -4.72 5.76 2.81
N TYR A 116 -5.78 5.80 2.01
CA TYR A 116 -5.63 5.75 0.55
C TYR A 116 -4.95 6.99 -0.01
N MET A 117 -5.21 8.18 0.54
CA MET A 117 -4.52 9.41 0.11
C MET A 117 -3.02 9.33 0.37
N PHE A 118 -2.62 8.95 1.59
CA PHE A 118 -1.20 8.85 1.95
C PHE A 118 -0.52 7.70 1.20
N ALA A 119 -1.17 6.55 1.06
CA ALA A 119 -0.63 5.44 0.29
C ALA A 119 -0.38 5.82 -1.17
N ALA A 120 -1.36 6.44 -1.84
CA ALA A 120 -1.21 6.88 -3.22
C ALA A 120 -0.07 7.91 -3.37
N SER A 121 0.01 8.88 -2.47
CA SER A 121 1.07 9.91 -2.46
C SER A 121 2.45 9.29 -2.25
N THR A 122 2.58 8.39 -1.27
CA THR A 122 3.85 7.73 -0.96
C THR A 122 4.35 6.89 -2.13
N VAL A 123 3.46 6.12 -2.76
CA VAL A 123 3.80 5.29 -3.92
C VAL A 123 4.20 6.17 -5.11
N ALA A 124 3.48 7.26 -5.37
CA ALA A 124 3.80 8.18 -6.47
C ALA A 124 5.17 8.85 -6.27
N VAL A 125 5.48 9.31 -5.06
CA VAL A 125 6.77 9.91 -4.72
C VAL A 125 7.89 8.87 -4.79
N GLY A 126 7.66 7.65 -4.31
CA GLY A 126 8.61 6.55 -4.41
C GLY A 126 8.93 6.22 -5.86
N TRP A 127 7.91 6.09 -6.71
CA TRP A 127 8.08 5.86 -8.14
C TRP A 127 8.87 6.99 -8.81
N ALA A 128 8.55 8.24 -8.49
CA ALA A 128 9.23 9.40 -9.04
C ALA A 128 10.73 9.40 -8.73
N ARG A 129 11.14 9.00 -7.51
CA ARG A 129 12.55 8.87 -7.13
C ARG A 129 13.30 7.85 -7.98
N TYR A 130 12.69 6.70 -8.26
CA TYR A 130 13.29 5.70 -9.14
C TYR A 130 13.35 6.18 -10.58
N PHE A 131 12.29 6.84 -11.06
CA PHE A 131 12.24 7.41 -12.40
C PHE A 131 13.37 8.43 -12.63
N VAL A 132 13.55 9.38 -11.70
CA VAL A 132 14.64 10.37 -11.78
C VAL A 132 16.00 9.68 -11.75
N LYS A 133 16.23 8.69 -10.86
CA LYS A 133 17.48 7.94 -10.83
C LYS A 133 17.79 7.20 -12.13
N ILE A 134 16.77 6.68 -12.81
CA ILE A 134 16.94 6.03 -14.12
C ILE A 134 17.35 7.07 -15.16
N LEU A 135 16.72 8.24 -15.17
CA LEU A 135 17.09 9.32 -16.09
C LEU A 135 18.54 9.79 -15.86
N ASP A 136 18.93 9.97 -14.61
CA ASP A 136 20.29 10.35 -14.23
C ASP A 136 21.32 9.31 -14.69
N HIS A 137 20.97 8.01 -14.60
CA HIS A 137 21.84 6.92 -15.04
C HIS A 137 22.09 6.92 -16.56
N PHE A 138 21.14 7.42 -17.34
CA PHE A 138 21.25 7.56 -18.79
C PHE A 138 21.69 8.96 -19.23
N ASP A 139 22.17 9.81 -18.31
CA ASP A 139 22.54 11.22 -18.55
C ASP A 139 21.45 12.06 -19.22
N VAL A 140 20.18 11.70 -18.97
CA VAL A 140 19.01 12.40 -19.53
C VAL A 140 18.56 13.51 -18.59
N ASN A 141 19.18 14.66 -18.66
CA ASN A 141 18.95 15.82 -17.78
C ASN A 141 17.87 16.79 -18.32
N PHE A 142 16.67 16.29 -18.65
CA PHE A 142 15.61 17.17 -19.13
C PHE A 142 14.75 17.76 -17.99
N LEU A 143 14.81 17.19 -16.78
CA LEU A 143 14.07 17.67 -15.62
C LEU A 143 14.93 18.61 -14.77
N PRO A 144 14.54 19.88 -14.61
CA PRO A 144 15.23 20.77 -13.68
C PRO A 144 15.06 20.28 -12.25
N ALA A 145 16.08 20.47 -11.42
CA ALA A 145 16.11 20.05 -10.02
C ALA A 145 14.90 20.59 -9.21
N SER A 146 14.37 21.75 -9.60
CA SER A 146 13.18 22.34 -8.99
C SER A 146 11.88 21.52 -9.20
N LEU A 147 11.85 20.61 -10.19
CA LEU A 147 10.68 19.80 -10.55
C LEU A 147 10.88 18.30 -10.33
N SER A 148 12.05 17.87 -9.84
CA SER A 148 12.43 16.46 -9.76
C SER A 148 12.14 15.81 -8.40
N ALA A 149 11.86 16.59 -7.36
CA ALA A 149 11.72 16.09 -6.00
C ALA A 149 10.53 16.75 -5.25
N ALA A 150 10.15 16.15 -4.11
CA ALA A 150 9.18 16.75 -3.22
C ALA A 150 9.77 18.02 -2.54
N PRO A 151 8.97 19.08 -2.31
CA PRO A 151 9.45 20.33 -1.69
C PRO A 151 10.01 20.14 -0.27
N PHE A 152 9.54 19.13 0.43
CA PHE A 152 9.92 18.81 1.80
C PHE A 152 10.46 17.39 1.89
N ALA A 153 11.52 17.22 2.67
CA ALA A 153 12.07 15.91 3.01
C ALA A 153 12.31 15.80 4.53
N ALA A 154 12.04 14.63 5.08
CA ALA A 154 12.46 14.32 6.45
C ALA A 154 13.96 13.94 6.43
N VAL A 155 14.71 14.49 7.37
CA VAL A 155 16.15 14.22 7.53
C VAL A 155 16.41 13.52 8.85
N GLY A 156 16.99 12.34 8.76
CA GLY A 156 17.38 11.52 9.91
C GLY A 156 16.20 10.94 10.67
N ASN A 157 16.48 10.37 11.85
CA ASN A 157 15.48 9.82 12.76
C ASN A 157 14.73 10.90 13.56
N SER A 158 15.08 12.18 13.37
CA SER A 158 14.40 13.32 13.98
C SER A 158 13.30 13.80 13.04
N PHE A 159 12.16 14.21 13.60
CA PHE A 159 11.01 14.79 12.90
C PHE A 159 11.35 16.17 12.25
N SER A 160 12.58 16.36 11.78
CA SER A 160 13.01 17.59 11.15
C SER A 160 12.66 17.57 9.66
N ILE A 161 11.75 18.47 9.27
CA ILE A 161 11.37 18.67 7.88
C ILE A 161 12.28 19.75 7.30
N VAL A 162 13.01 19.41 6.25
CA VAL A 162 13.90 20.33 5.55
C VAL A 162 13.35 20.59 4.15
N THR A 163 13.46 21.84 3.69
CA THR A 163 13.14 22.21 2.31
C THR A 163 14.21 21.71 1.37
N THR A 164 13.80 20.96 0.34
CA THR A 164 14.71 20.37 -0.66
C THR A 164 15.15 21.36 -1.73
N GLY A 165 14.55 22.57 -1.77
CA GLY A 165 14.71 23.54 -2.86
C GLY A 165 13.90 23.21 -4.11
N ALA A 166 13.23 22.07 -4.16
CA ALA A 166 12.29 21.72 -5.22
C ALA A 166 10.94 22.39 -4.99
N LEU A 167 10.29 22.82 -6.09
CA LEU A 167 8.96 23.41 -6.05
C LEU A 167 7.85 22.37 -6.16
N LEU A 168 8.04 21.37 -7.02
CA LEU A 168 7.04 20.36 -7.35
C LEU A 168 7.70 19.04 -7.72
N ASN A 169 7.05 17.95 -7.37
CA ASN A 169 7.42 16.61 -7.87
C ASN A 169 6.62 16.31 -9.15
N PHE A 170 7.10 16.84 -10.29
CA PHE A 170 6.42 16.69 -11.58
C PHE A 170 6.25 15.24 -12.02
N PRO A 171 7.24 14.33 -11.91
CA PRO A 171 7.06 12.92 -12.23
C PRO A 171 5.96 12.25 -11.39
N ALA A 172 5.88 12.56 -10.09
CA ALA A 172 4.83 12.01 -9.23
C ALA A 172 3.43 12.49 -9.64
N MET A 173 3.30 13.75 -10.04
CA MET A 173 2.04 14.28 -10.57
C MET A 173 1.64 13.60 -11.88
N CYS A 174 2.59 13.41 -12.79
CA CYS A 174 2.34 12.74 -14.07
C CYS A 174 1.86 11.30 -13.87
N ILE A 175 2.53 10.49 -13.04
CA ILE A 175 2.10 9.11 -12.83
C ILE A 175 0.74 9.03 -12.14
N THR A 176 0.45 9.94 -11.21
CA THR A 176 -0.86 10.03 -10.58
C THR A 176 -1.95 10.38 -11.58
N ALA A 177 -1.71 11.34 -12.47
CA ALA A 177 -2.65 11.72 -13.52
C ALA A 177 -2.89 10.58 -14.51
N ILE A 178 -1.84 9.83 -14.89
CA ILE A 178 -1.96 8.64 -15.74
C ILE A 178 -2.82 7.58 -15.06
N ALA A 179 -2.54 7.26 -13.78
CA ALA A 179 -3.30 6.29 -13.03
C ALA A 179 -4.78 6.69 -12.90
N ALA A 180 -5.05 7.96 -12.57
CA ALA A 180 -6.40 8.50 -12.49
C ALA A 180 -7.13 8.41 -13.84
N THR A 181 -6.45 8.70 -14.93
CA THR A 181 -7.03 8.58 -16.28
C THR A 181 -7.39 7.12 -16.62
N ILE A 182 -6.53 6.17 -16.28
CA ILE A 182 -6.81 4.74 -16.47
C ILE A 182 -8.03 4.31 -15.66
N CYS A 183 -8.14 4.77 -14.41
CA CYS A 183 -9.31 4.51 -13.57
C CYS A 183 -10.59 5.14 -14.14
N TYR A 184 -10.49 6.35 -14.68
CA TYR A 184 -11.62 7.06 -15.31
C TYR A 184 -12.15 6.35 -16.57
N ILE A 185 -11.26 5.75 -17.37
CA ILE A 185 -11.63 5.02 -18.61
C ILE A 185 -12.51 3.79 -18.31
N GLY A 186 -12.41 3.23 -17.11
CA GLY A 186 -13.30 2.20 -16.62
C GLY A 186 -12.60 1.06 -15.88
N ILE A 187 -13.33 0.49 -14.93
CA ILE A 187 -12.84 -0.51 -13.97
C ILE A 187 -12.25 -1.77 -14.64
N ARG A 188 -12.82 -2.21 -15.75
CA ARG A 188 -12.32 -3.41 -16.46
C ARG A 188 -10.95 -3.18 -17.07
N LYS A 189 -10.73 -2.01 -17.69
CA LYS A 189 -9.42 -1.65 -18.28
C LYS A 189 -8.38 -1.42 -17.18
N SER A 190 -8.78 -0.77 -16.10
CA SER A 190 -7.94 -0.58 -14.91
C SER A 190 -7.52 -1.92 -14.29
N ALA A 191 -8.43 -2.88 -14.15
CA ALA A 191 -8.13 -4.21 -13.63
C ALA A 191 -7.16 -4.99 -14.53
N VAL A 192 -7.29 -4.88 -15.86
CA VAL A 192 -6.34 -5.51 -16.79
C VAL A 192 -4.96 -4.87 -16.71
N ALA A 193 -4.89 -3.53 -16.68
CA ALA A 193 -3.64 -2.82 -16.50
C ALA A 193 -2.95 -3.21 -15.18
N ASN A 194 -3.73 -3.25 -14.08
CA ASN A 194 -3.21 -3.71 -12.79
C ASN A 194 -2.70 -5.15 -12.86
N ALA A 195 -3.42 -6.07 -13.49
CA ALA A 195 -2.99 -7.46 -13.63
C ALA A 195 -1.65 -7.58 -14.36
N MET A 196 -1.44 -6.84 -15.45
CA MET A 196 -0.15 -6.80 -16.15
C MET A 196 0.97 -6.27 -15.26
N ILE A 197 0.73 -5.18 -14.53
CA ILE A 197 1.71 -4.60 -13.60
C ILE A 197 2.05 -5.60 -12.49
N VAL A 198 1.06 -6.31 -11.95
CA VAL A 198 1.27 -7.33 -10.92
C VAL A 198 2.13 -8.48 -11.43
N MET A 199 1.88 -8.96 -12.65
CA MET A 199 2.72 -10.00 -13.26
C MET A 199 4.17 -9.57 -13.40
N VAL A 200 4.41 -8.31 -13.81
CA VAL A 200 5.77 -7.74 -13.88
C VAL A 200 6.39 -7.65 -12.48
N LYS A 201 5.67 -7.12 -11.48
CA LYS A 201 6.16 -7.02 -10.09
C LYS A 201 6.56 -8.39 -9.53
N VAL A 202 5.71 -9.39 -9.69
CA VAL A 202 5.99 -10.77 -9.23
C VAL A 202 7.17 -11.34 -9.98
N GLY A 203 7.26 -11.13 -11.31
CA GLY A 203 8.40 -11.56 -12.10
C GLY A 203 9.73 -10.96 -11.62
N VAL A 204 9.74 -9.66 -11.30
CA VAL A 204 10.92 -8.99 -10.73
C VAL A 204 11.29 -9.58 -9.37
N ILE A 205 10.32 -9.83 -8.48
CA ILE A 205 10.58 -10.45 -7.17
C ILE A 205 11.20 -11.83 -7.34
N LEU A 206 10.63 -12.66 -8.23
CA LEU A 206 11.17 -14.00 -8.51
C LEU A 206 12.57 -13.93 -9.12
N ALA A 207 12.84 -12.98 -9.98
CA ALA A 207 14.17 -12.75 -10.55
C ALA A 207 15.17 -12.35 -9.45
N VAL A 208 14.82 -11.44 -8.56
CA VAL A 208 15.68 -11.05 -7.42
C VAL A 208 15.96 -12.24 -6.51
N ILE A 209 14.95 -13.07 -6.23
CA ILE A 209 15.15 -14.29 -5.44
C ILE A 209 16.07 -15.27 -6.17
N GLY A 210 15.83 -15.53 -7.46
CA GLY A 210 16.60 -16.48 -8.25
C GLY A 210 18.07 -16.06 -8.41
N PHE A 211 18.33 -14.81 -8.78
CA PHE A 211 19.70 -14.30 -8.89
C PHE A 211 20.38 -14.14 -7.53
N GLY A 212 19.64 -13.69 -6.52
CA GLY A 212 20.17 -13.51 -5.16
C GLY A 212 20.50 -14.83 -4.48
N ALA A 213 19.78 -15.90 -4.76
CA ALA A 213 20.05 -17.23 -4.21
C ALA A 213 21.47 -17.74 -4.52
N ALA A 214 22.03 -17.37 -5.67
CA ALA A 214 23.39 -17.71 -6.05
C ALA A 214 24.48 -16.96 -5.24
N HIS A 215 24.11 -15.89 -4.54
CA HIS A 215 25.01 -15.02 -3.78
C HIS A 215 24.80 -15.11 -2.26
N LEU A 216 24.06 -16.13 -1.79
CA LEU A 216 23.81 -16.33 -0.37
C LEU A 216 25.11 -16.69 0.35
N ASN A 217 25.46 -15.90 1.38
CA ASN A 217 26.57 -16.18 2.28
C ASN A 217 26.03 -16.44 3.69
N ALA A 218 26.18 -17.66 4.19
CA ALA A 218 25.72 -18.06 5.51
C ALA A 218 26.33 -17.22 6.65
N ALA A 219 27.52 -16.66 6.46
CA ALA A 219 28.16 -15.78 7.44
C ALA A 219 27.32 -14.51 7.73
N ASN A 220 26.55 -14.03 6.76
CA ASN A 220 25.71 -12.83 6.92
C ASN A 220 24.46 -13.06 7.80
N TRP A 221 24.23 -14.32 8.24
CA TRP A 221 23.11 -14.66 9.14
C TRP A 221 23.51 -14.59 10.61
N HIS A 222 24.75 -14.23 10.90
CA HIS A 222 25.25 -14.09 12.27
C HIS A 222 25.72 -12.65 12.56
N PRO A 223 25.26 -12.05 13.67
CA PRO A 223 24.22 -12.54 14.58
C PRO A 223 22.83 -12.48 13.96
N LEU A 224 21.97 -13.48 14.22
CA LEU A 224 20.58 -13.53 13.70
C LEU A 224 19.78 -12.33 14.20
N ILE A 225 19.92 -12.00 15.48
CA ILE A 225 19.34 -10.83 16.11
C ILE A 225 20.49 -9.87 16.42
N PRO A 226 20.51 -8.65 15.87
CA PRO A 226 21.52 -7.66 16.20
C PRO A 226 21.56 -7.36 17.70
N PRO A 227 22.73 -7.01 18.27
CA PRO A 227 22.82 -6.62 19.66
C PRO A 227 21.99 -5.36 19.90
N ASN A 228 21.24 -5.36 21.02
CA ASN A 228 20.42 -4.22 21.41
C ASN A 228 21.33 -3.02 21.77
N THR A 229 21.17 -1.91 21.07
CA THR A 229 21.93 -0.67 21.28
C THR A 229 21.44 0.12 22.52
N GLY A 230 20.36 -0.34 23.16
CA GLY A 230 19.73 0.33 24.33
C GLY A 230 18.85 1.53 23.96
N VAL A 231 18.71 1.82 22.68
CA VAL A 231 17.78 2.86 22.17
C VAL A 231 16.47 2.19 21.74
N TRP A 232 15.34 2.72 22.19
CA TRP A 232 14.02 2.20 21.80
C TRP A 232 13.85 2.26 20.25
N GLY A 233 13.62 1.09 19.65
CA GLY A 233 13.46 0.96 18.19
C GLY A 233 14.75 0.75 17.40
N GLU A 234 15.92 0.69 18.06
CA GLU A 234 17.21 0.29 17.46
C GLU A 234 17.67 -0.99 18.16
N PHE A 235 17.89 -2.04 17.38
CA PHE A 235 18.43 -3.33 17.83
C PHE A 235 19.84 -3.47 17.33
#